data_1600e06167994ab1ee2b2500980c6204
#
_entry.id   1600e06167994ab1ee2b2500980c6204
#
_cell.length_a   1.000
_cell.length_b   1.000
_cell.length_c   1.000
_cell.angle_alpha   90.00
_cell.angle_beta   90.00
_cell.angle_gamma   90.00
#
_symmetry.space_group_name_H-M   'P 1'
#
loop_
_entity.id
_entity.type
_entity.pdbx_description
1 polymer ?
#
loop_
_entity_poly.entity_id
_entity_poly.type
_entity_poly.pdbx_seq_one_letter_code
_entity_poly.pdbx_strand_id
1 'polypeptide(L)'
;MGLKLVSKFESDYKRIDLIVVYLANLINVIMGFLFVARISALSQVEGVLGIVAIIMGFCLGYVAFINRRNKRDKWETYLLIPIFLFFIVELVLDYILDFDFRSTALVGPYVLFYYVGLWGLIGYAFRFDKKWGFLTLVTYFLNMSLSVLQHFV
;
A
#
# COMPACT_ATOMS: atom_id res chain seq x y z
N MET A 1 14.10 -35.61 9.45
CA MET A 1 13.94 -34.85 8.19
C MET A 1 12.82 -33.81 8.26
N GLY A 2 11.73 -34.03 8.95
CA GLY A 2 10.58 -33.09 9.06
C GLY A 2 10.88 -31.77 9.77
N LEU A 3 11.63 -31.74 10.86
CA LEU A 3 11.92 -30.55 11.66
C LEU A 3 12.69 -29.45 10.87
N LYS A 4 13.64 -29.84 10.01
CA LYS A 4 14.39 -28.90 9.15
C LYS A 4 13.54 -28.26 8.04
N LEU A 5 12.55 -28.99 7.54
CA LEU A 5 11.61 -28.46 6.52
C LEU A 5 10.66 -27.44 7.16
N VAL A 6 10.10 -27.72 8.31
CA VAL A 6 9.21 -26.80 9.05
C VAL A 6 9.92 -25.49 9.38
N SER A 7 11.15 -25.55 9.91
CA SER A 7 11.94 -24.35 10.24
C SER A 7 12.28 -23.50 9.01
N LYS A 8 12.50 -24.11 7.84
CA LYS A 8 12.77 -23.41 6.60
C LYS A 8 11.52 -22.67 6.09
N PHE A 9 10.35 -23.30 6.10
CA PHE A 9 9.09 -22.65 5.72
C PHE A 9 8.76 -21.48 6.63
N GLU A 10 8.95 -21.63 7.93
CA GLU A 10 8.71 -20.56 8.91
C GLU A 10 9.64 -19.34 8.69
N SER A 11 10.91 -19.59 8.35
CA SER A 11 11.86 -18.51 8.01
C SER A 11 11.50 -17.79 6.72
N ASP A 12 11.01 -18.51 5.70
CA ASP A 12 10.62 -17.92 4.41
C ASP A 12 9.36 -17.06 4.56
N TYR A 13 8.39 -17.47 5.35
CA TYR A 13 7.20 -16.67 5.62
C TYR A 13 7.53 -15.40 6.40
N LYS A 14 8.41 -15.46 7.38
CA LYS A 14 8.87 -14.27 8.11
C LYS A 14 9.55 -13.24 7.21
N ARG A 15 10.30 -13.70 6.20
CA ARG A 15 10.89 -12.80 5.19
C ARG A 15 9.83 -12.14 4.32
N ILE A 16 8.82 -12.88 3.88
CA ILE A 16 7.70 -12.34 3.11
C ILE A 16 6.97 -11.27 3.92
N ASP A 17 6.65 -11.54 5.18
CA ASP A 17 6.00 -10.59 6.06
C ASP A 17 6.82 -9.32 6.27
N LEU A 18 8.13 -9.46 6.42
CA LEU A 18 9.05 -8.33 6.55
C LEU A 18 9.05 -7.47 5.26
N ILE A 19 9.06 -8.10 4.09
CA ILE A 19 8.95 -7.39 2.81
C ILE A 19 7.65 -6.60 2.74
N VAL A 20 6.51 -7.20 3.11
CA VAL A 20 5.22 -6.50 3.12
C VAL A 20 5.25 -5.27 4.02
N VAL A 21 5.80 -5.40 5.21
CA VAL A 21 5.87 -4.30 6.17
C VAL A 21 6.81 -3.18 5.68
N TYR A 22 7.93 -3.50 5.06
CA TYR A 22 8.79 -2.50 4.41
C TYR A 22 8.05 -1.79 3.26
N LEU A 23 7.38 -2.54 2.39
CA LEU A 23 6.59 -1.98 1.29
C LEU A 23 5.46 -1.08 1.82
N ALA A 24 4.76 -1.48 2.89
CA ALA A 24 3.71 -0.69 3.50
C ALA A 24 4.21 0.68 3.98
N ASN A 25 5.33 0.70 4.70
CA ASN A 25 5.93 1.94 5.16
C ASN A 25 6.46 2.80 4.01
N LEU A 26 7.09 2.17 3.01
CA LEU A 26 7.62 2.87 1.85
C LEU A 26 6.48 3.46 0.99
N ILE A 27 5.36 2.76 0.82
CA ILE A 27 4.16 3.30 0.16
C ILE A 27 3.67 4.56 0.89
N ASN A 28 3.51 4.51 2.22
CA ASN A 28 3.09 5.68 2.99
C ASN A 28 4.02 6.87 2.79
N VAL A 29 5.33 6.65 2.77
CA VAL A 29 6.34 7.70 2.56
C VAL A 29 6.28 8.26 1.13
N ILE A 30 6.22 7.38 0.12
CA ILE A 30 6.15 7.79 -1.29
C ILE A 30 4.86 8.56 -1.56
N MET A 31 3.72 8.09 -1.06
CA MET A 31 2.46 8.81 -1.21
C MET A 31 2.48 10.17 -0.50
N GLY A 32 3.15 10.26 0.66
CA GLY A 32 3.38 11.53 1.32
C GLY A 32 4.21 12.50 0.44
N PHE A 33 5.30 12.05 -0.15
CA PHE A 33 6.09 12.84 -1.10
C PHE A 33 5.32 13.20 -2.36
N LEU A 34 4.45 12.32 -2.84
CA LEU A 34 3.56 12.60 -3.97
C LEU A 34 2.63 13.78 -3.65
N PHE A 35 2.05 13.82 -2.45
CA PHE A 35 1.23 14.96 -2.03
C PHE A 35 2.04 16.26 -1.93
N VAL A 36 3.28 16.21 -1.43
CA VAL A 36 4.18 17.36 -1.42
C VAL A 36 4.52 17.82 -2.84
N ALA A 37 4.81 16.90 -3.75
CA ALA A 37 5.09 17.21 -5.16
C ALA A 37 3.89 17.89 -5.83
N ARG A 38 2.67 17.44 -5.52
CA ARG A 38 1.42 18.01 -6.00
C ARG A 38 1.19 19.43 -5.47
N ILE A 39 1.39 19.67 -4.18
CA ILE A 39 1.33 21.00 -3.57
C ILE A 39 2.35 21.96 -4.23
N SER A 40 3.53 21.45 -4.55
CA SER A 40 4.62 22.21 -5.16
C SER A 40 4.52 22.33 -6.69
N ALA A 41 3.45 21.85 -7.30
CA ALA A 41 3.22 21.80 -8.76
C ALA A 41 4.35 21.11 -9.56
N LEU A 42 5.00 20.12 -8.96
CA LEU A 42 6.08 19.32 -9.57
C LEU A 42 5.51 18.09 -10.30
N SER A 43 4.78 18.30 -11.40
CA SER A 43 4.03 17.25 -12.12
C SER A 43 4.89 16.06 -12.57
N GLN A 44 6.12 16.31 -13.01
CA GLN A 44 7.03 15.21 -13.39
C GLN A 44 7.41 14.32 -12.21
N VAL A 45 7.69 14.90 -11.04
CA VAL A 45 7.99 14.17 -9.82
C VAL A 45 6.76 13.40 -9.34
N GLU A 46 5.59 14.03 -9.38
CA GLU A 46 4.31 13.37 -9.06
C GLU A 46 4.10 12.12 -9.92
N GLY A 47 4.26 12.22 -11.25
CA GLY A 47 4.08 11.10 -12.16
C GLY A 47 5.05 9.94 -11.88
N VAL A 48 6.33 10.24 -11.63
CA VAL A 48 7.33 9.21 -11.29
C VAL A 48 6.99 8.52 -9.97
N LEU A 49 6.66 9.29 -8.92
CA LEU A 49 6.29 8.73 -7.61
C LEU A 49 5.02 7.86 -7.70
N GLY A 50 4.04 8.28 -8.50
CA GLY A 50 2.83 7.51 -8.75
C GLY A 50 3.12 6.16 -9.41
N ILE A 51 3.97 6.12 -10.44
CA ILE A 51 4.39 4.86 -11.08
C ILE A 51 5.11 3.95 -10.08
N VAL A 52 6.02 4.49 -9.27
CA VAL A 52 6.73 3.72 -8.24
C VAL A 52 5.75 3.11 -7.23
N ALA A 53 4.76 3.90 -6.76
CA ALA A 53 3.74 3.42 -5.85
C ALA A 53 2.88 2.30 -6.46
N ILE A 54 2.50 2.42 -7.74
CA ILE A 54 1.76 1.38 -8.48
C ILE A 54 2.57 0.09 -8.55
N ILE A 55 3.85 0.15 -8.90
CA ILE A 55 4.74 -1.04 -8.95
C ILE A 55 4.77 -1.73 -7.57
N MET A 56 4.89 -0.96 -6.49
CA MET A 56 4.87 -1.52 -5.14
C MET A 56 3.52 -2.15 -4.79
N GLY A 57 2.41 -1.56 -5.24
CA GLY A 57 1.08 -2.13 -5.13
C GLY A 57 0.96 -3.49 -5.81
N PHE A 58 1.54 -3.64 -7.01
CA PHE A 58 1.60 -4.93 -7.70
C PHE A 58 2.46 -5.97 -6.96
N CYS A 59 3.57 -5.54 -6.33
CA CYS A 59 4.34 -6.43 -5.45
C CYS A 59 3.49 -6.94 -4.28
N LEU A 60 2.68 -6.09 -3.65
CA LEU A 60 1.76 -6.51 -2.58
C LEU A 60 0.68 -7.48 -3.10
N GLY A 61 0.14 -7.24 -4.29
CA GLY A 61 -0.80 -8.15 -4.96
C GLY A 61 -0.18 -9.52 -5.22
N TYR A 62 1.08 -9.56 -5.66
CA TYR A 62 1.82 -10.81 -5.83
C TYR A 62 2.02 -11.55 -4.51
N VAL A 63 2.34 -10.84 -3.43
CA VAL A 63 2.43 -11.45 -2.09
C VAL A 63 1.07 -12.00 -1.63
N ALA A 64 -0.03 -11.27 -1.86
CA ALA A 64 -1.37 -11.76 -1.55
C ALA A 64 -1.69 -13.07 -2.31
N PHE A 65 -1.28 -13.17 -3.57
CA PHE A 65 -1.40 -14.39 -4.37
C PHE A 65 -0.57 -15.55 -3.78
N ILE A 66 0.69 -15.29 -3.40
CA ILE A 66 1.55 -16.30 -2.75
C ILE A 66 0.94 -16.77 -1.44
N ASN A 67 0.47 -15.86 -0.58
CA ASN A 67 -0.18 -16.18 0.69
C ASN A 67 -1.37 -17.11 0.48
N ARG A 68 -2.21 -16.81 -0.51
CA ARG A 68 -3.36 -17.65 -0.87
C ARG A 68 -2.96 -19.02 -1.38
N ARG A 69 -1.97 -19.08 -2.28
CA ARG A 69 -1.46 -20.34 -2.87
C ARG A 69 -0.87 -21.25 -1.81
N ASN A 70 -0.15 -20.68 -0.85
CA ASN A 70 0.50 -21.41 0.23
C ASN A 70 -0.45 -21.70 1.41
N LYS A 71 -1.76 -21.41 1.28
CA LYS A 71 -2.79 -21.64 2.29
C LYS A 71 -2.45 -21.00 3.64
N ARG A 72 -1.79 -19.83 3.63
CA ARG A 72 -1.57 -19.02 4.83
C ARG A 72 -2.89 -18.53 5.41
N ASP A 73 -2.86 -17.93 6.59
CA ASP A 73 -4.05 -17.33 7.21
C ASP A 73 -4.75 -16.39 6.20
N LYS A 74 -6.06 -16.54 6.07
CA LYS A 74 -6.88 -15.78 5.13
C LYS A 74 -6.72 -14.27 5.31
N TRP A 75 -6.53 -13.81 6.54
CA TRP A 75 -6.34 -12.40 6.85
C TRP A 75 -5.08 -11.81 6.21
N GLU A 76 -4.00 -12.58 6.09
CA GLU A 76 -2.76 -12.13 5.41
C GLU A 76 -2.96 -11.87 3.91
N THR A 77 -3.98 -12.48 3.32
CA THR A 77 -4.39 -12.17 1.94
C THR A 77 -5.39 -11.02 1.91
N TYR A 78 -6.45 -11.08 2.74
CA TYR A 78 -7.54 -10.11 2.68
C TYR A 78 -7.10 -8.68 3.04
N LEU A 79 -6.12 -8.52 3.92
CA LEU A 79 -5.59 -7.21 4.30
C LEU A 79 -4.80 -6.53 3.17
N LEU A 80 -4.26 -7.29 2.21
CA LEU A 80 -3.51 -6.76 1.07
C LEU A 80 -4.37 -6.49 -0.17
N ILE A 81 -5.55 -7.12 -0.28
CA ILE A 81 -6.42 -6.98 -1.46
C ILE A 81 -6.86 -5.52 -1.68
N PRO A 82 -7.36 -4.76 -0.67
CA PRO A 82 -7.86 -3.42 -0.92
C PRO A 82 -6.81 -2.48 -1.49
N ILE A 83 -5.58 -2.50 -0.96
CA ILE A 83 -4.51 -1.63 -1.47
C ILE A 83 -4.06 -2.04 -2.88
N PHE A 84 -4.03 -3.33 -3.18
CA PHE A 84 -3.73 -3.82 -4.52
C PHE A 84 -4.78 -3.36 -5.54
N LEU A 85 -6.06 -3.52 -5.21
CA LEU A 85 -7.16 -3.06 -6.07
C LEU A 85 -7.15 -1.54 -6.23
N PHE A 86 -6.82 -0.78 -5.17
CA PHE A 86 -6.65 0.66 -5.27
C PHE A 86 -5.62 1.03 -6.34
N PHE A 87 -4.44 0.41 -6.35
CA PHE A 87 -3.41 0.69 -7.36
C PHE A 87 -3.79 0.23 -8.76
N ILE A 88 -4.65 -0.79 -8.92
CA ILE A 88 -5.23 -1.11 -10.22
C ILE A 88 -6.15 0.02 -10.71
N VAL A 89 -7.00 0.54 -9.83
CA VAL A 89 -7.90 1.67 -10.16
C VAL A 89 -7.08 2.91 -10.52
N GLU A 90 -6.05 3.23 -9.74
CA GLU A 90 -5.12 4.33 -10.01
C GLU A 90 -4.47 4.18 -11.39
N LEU A 91 -3.92 3.00 -11.70
CA LEU A 91 -3.31 2.71 -13.00
C LEU A 91 -4.30 2.92 -14.16
N VAL A 92 -5.53 2.44 -14.00
CA VAL A 92 -6.54 2.53 -15.06
C VAL A 92 -7.01 3.98 -15.24
N LEU A 93 -7.33 4.69 -14.17
CA LEU A 93 -7.90 6.03 -14.26
C LEU A 93 -6.87 7.08 -14.66
N ASP A 94 -5.69 7.08 -14.02
CA ASP A 94 -4.69 8.13 -14.23
C ASP A 94 -3.75 7.86 -15.42
N TYR A 95 -3.41 6.59 -15.71
CA TYR A 95 -2.38 6.28 -16.69
C TYR A 95 -2.89 5.63 -17.97
N ILE A 96 -4.04 4.94 -17.94
CA ILE A 96 -4.60 4.31 -19.14
C ILE A 96 -5.67 5.17 -19.77
N LEU A 97 -6.60 5.68 -18.95
CA LEU A 97 -7.73 6.48 -19.43
C LEU A 97 -7.45 7.99 -19.44
N ASP A 98 -6.42 8.44 -18.71
CA ASP A 98 -6.09 9.86 -18.49
C ASP A 98 -7.36 10.66 -18.11
N PHE A 99 -8.13 10.09 -17.17
CA PHE A 99 -9.45 10.61 -16.81
C PHE A 99 -9.38 11.45 -15.54
N ASP A 100 -9.72 12.74 -15.65
CA ASP A 100 -9.79 13.62 -14.48
C ASP A 100 -11.01 13.31 -13.60
N PHE A 101 -10.96 12.17 -12.91
CA PHE A 101 -11.99 11.76 -11.97
C PHE A 101 -12.01 12.57 -10.66
N ARG A 102 -10.92 13.32 -10.38
CA ARG A 102 -10.78 14.12 -9.15
C ARG A 102 -11.71 15.31 -9.14
N SER A 103 -12.11 15.79 -10.31
CA SER A 103 -13.15 16.83 -10.48
C SER A 103 -14.58 16.28 -10.42
N THR A 104 -14.76 14.96 -10.28
CA THR A 104 -16.07 14.30 -10.32
C THR A 104 -16.48 13.76 -8.94
N ALA A 105 -17.73 13.29 -8.81
CA ALA A 105 -18.24 12.64 -7.61
C ALA A 105 -17.52 11.30 -7.29
N LEU A 106 -16.72 10.76 -8.21
CA LEU A 106 -15.95 9.53 -8.01
C LEU A 106 -14.78 9.71 -7.04
N VAL A 107 -14.34 10.95 -6.77
CA VAL A 107 -13.25 11.23 -5.82
C VAL A 107 -13.57 10.69 -4.41
N GLY A 108 -14.80 10.80 -3.94
CA GLY A 108 -15.17 10.33 -2.60
C GLY A 108 -14.96 8.83 -2.41
N PRO A 109 -15.59 7.95 -3.22
CA PRO A 109 -15.34 6.51 -3.19
C PRO A 109 -13.87 6.13 -3.39
N TYR A 110 -13.17 6.82 -4.29
CA TYR A 110 -11.75 6.61 -4.56
C TYR A 110 -10.89 6.87 -3.30
N VAL A 111 -11.07 8.01 -2.64
CA VAL A 111 -10.35 8.38 -1.41
C VAL A 111 -10.67 7.41 -0.27
N LEU A 112 -11.95 7.03 -0.12
CA LEU A 112 -12.35 6.02 0.87
C LEU A 112 -11.63 4.69 0.63
N PHE A 113 -11.55 4.26 -0.62
CA PHE A 113 -10.92 3.00 -0.99
C PHE A 113 -9.41 3.02 -0.74
N TYR A 114 -8.75 4.16 -1.01
CA TYR A 114 -7.36 4.39 -0.64
C TYR A 114 -7.11 4.18 0.86
N TYR A 115 -7.90 4.84 1.71
CA TYR A 115 -7.73 4.72 3.15
C TYR A 115 -8.04 3.32 3.67
N VAL A 116 -9.06 2.64 3.15
CA VAL A 116 -9.33 1.22 3.47
C VAL A 116 -8.12 0.35 3.12
N GLY A 117 -7.46 0.60 2.01
CA GLY A 117 -6.23 -0.08 1.62
C GLY A 117 -5.09 0.13 2.61
N LEU A 118 -4.87 1.38 3.04
CA LEU A 118 -3.83 1.70 4.04
C LEU A 118 -4.13 1.09 5.41
N TRP A 119 -5.39 1.05 5.84
CA TRP A 119 -5.80 0.35 7.07
C TRP A 119 -5.51 -1.14 6.99
N GLY A 120 -5.68 -1.76 5.81
CA GLY A 120 -5.25 -3.13 5.57
C GLY A 120 -3.77 -3.34 5.84
N LEU A 121 -2.91 -2.43 5.34
CA LEU A 121 -1.45 -2.48 5.58
C LEU A 121 -1.10 -2.34 7.06
N ILE A 122 -1.76 -1.43 7.80
CA ILE A 122 -1.58 -1.28 9.24
C ILE A 122 -1.98 -2.58 9.96
N GLY A 123 -3.14 -3.15 9.62
CA GLY A 123 -3.62 -4.40 10.18
C GLY A 123 -2.64 -5.55 9.94
N TYR A 124 -2.07 -5.65 8.73
CA TYR A 124 -1.05 -6.63 8.40
C TYR A 124 0.21 -6.45 9.25
N ALA A 125 0.71 -5.23 9.37
CA ALA A 125 1.90 -4.91 10.13
C ALA A 125 1.74 -5.24 11.62
N PHE A 126 0.57 -4.97 12.23
CA PHE A 126 0.27 -5.35 13.62
C PHE A 126 0.18 -6.86 13.82
N ARG A 127 -0.29 -7.61 12.81
CA ARG A 127 -0.30 -9.08 12.87
C ARG A 127 1.10 -9.66 12.82
N PHE A 128 2.01 -9.03 12.10
CA PHE A 128 3.40 -9.45 12.01
C PHE A 128 4.16 -9.15 13.31
N ASP A 129 4.18 -7.90 13.75
CA ASP A 129 4.83 -7.45 14.99
C ASP A 129 4.29 -6.08 15.44
N LYS A 130 4.11 -5.88 16.75
CA LYS A 130 3.58 -4.63 17.31
C LYS A 130 4.43 -3.41 16.97
N LYS A 131 5.78 -3.54 16.97
CA LYS A 131 6.68 -2.42 16.67
C LYS A 131 6.49 -1.95 15.22
N TRP A 132 6.39 -2.89 14.30
CA TRP A 132 6.13 -2.61 12.89
C TRP A 132 4.74 -2.03 12.68
N GLY A 133 3.73 -2.54 13.38
CA GLY A 133 2.39 -1.98 13.37
C GLY A 133 2.36 -0.50 13.78
N PHE A 134 3.04 -0.16 14.87
CA PHE A 134 3.16 1.24 15.31
C PHE A 134 3.94 2.10 14.30
N LEU A 135 5.03 1.60 13.72
CA LEU A 135 5.77 2.32 12.68
C LEU A 135 4.88 2.61 11.46
N THR A 136 4.13 1.61 10.99
CA THR A 136 3.21 1.76 9.87
C THR A 136 2.08 2.74 10.19
N LEU A 137 1.61 2.75 11.43
CA LEU A 137 0.61 3.71 11.88
C LEU A 137 1.16 5.15 11.88
N VAL A 138 2.40 5.35 12.33
CA VAL A 138 3.05 6.68 12.30
C VAL A 138 3.23 7.18 10.87
N THR A 139 3.75 6.33 9.96
CA THR A 139 3.92 6.70 8.54
C THR A 139 2.58 6.96 7.86
N TYR A 140 1.52 6.22 8.23
CA TYR A 140 0.17 6.49 7.79
C TYR A 140 -0.35 7.87 8.22
N PHE A 141 -0.17 8.25 9.48
CA PHE A 141 -0.60 9.58 9.96
C PHE A 141 0.16 10.71 9.28
N LEU A 142 1.45 10.54 9.01
CA LEU A 142 2.22 11.51 8.22
C LEU A 142 1.66 11.65 6.81
N ASN A 143 1.40 10.54 6.14
CA ASN A 143 0.79 10.52 4.81
C ASN A 143 -0.61 11.17 4.83
N MET A 144 -1.45 10.81 5.77
CA MET A 144 -2.79 11.39 5.94
C MET A 144 -2.73 12.91 6.17
N SER A 145 -1.82 13.39 7.01
CA SER A 145 -1.65 14.81 7.27
C SER A 145 -1.27 15.60 6.01
N LEU A 146 -0.36 15.05 5.18
CA LEU A 146 0.03 15.64 3.91
C LEU A 146 -1.10 15.61 2.88
N SER A 147 -1.87 14.51 2.85
CA SER A 147 -3.06 14.40 2.00
C SER A 147 -4.12 15.45 2.35
N VAL A 148 -4.35 15.70 3.64
CA VAL A 148 -5.27 16.74 4.10
C VAL A 148 -4.74 18.13 3.76
N LEU A 149 -3.47 18.40 4.02
CA LEU A 149 -2.84 19.70 3.73
C LEU A 149 -2.98 20.10 2.25
N GLN A 150 -2.87 19.14 1.34
CA GLN A 150 -3.05 19.35 -0.11
C GLN A 150 -4.41 19.99 -0.47
N HIS A 151 -5.45 19.78 0.33
CA HIS A 151 -6.78 20.34 0.06
C HIS A 151 -6.97 21.78 0.58
N PHE A 152 -6.03 22.28 1.38
CA PHE A 152 -6.10 23.64 1.95
C PHE A 152 -5.11 24.63 1.31
N VAL A 153 -4.23 24.14 0.46
CA VAL A 153 -3.22 24.93 -0.26
C VAL A 153 -3.52 24.92 -1.74
#